data_00e2a922c909c7fda4ab901fcdb88062
#
_entry.id   00e2a922c909c7fda4ab901fcdb88062
#
_cell.length_a   1.000
_cell.length_b   1.000
_cell.length_c   1.000
_cell.angle_alpha   90.00
_cell.angle_beta   90.00
_cell.angle_gamma   90.00
#
_symmetry.space_group_name_H-M   'P 1'
#
loop_
_entity.id
_entity.type
_entity.pdbx_description
1 polymer ?
#
loop_
_entity_poly.entity_id
_entity_poly.type
_entity_poly.pdbx_seq_one_letter_code
_entity_poly.pdbx_strand_id
1 'polypeptide(L)'
;TFFWPTMLAVVGDRYPQTGAVAMSIMGGIGMLSAGLIGGPGLGYCKDRFAGEELKKADAALYAEYKAEKPSTFLNLASTEAFGLDGKKLGEAKDAKEKTAQQQAVVTADQKGDRATLKADSFIPMTMAGIYLLLMIYFKGIGGYKTVKIDE
;
A
#
# COMPACT_ATOMS: atom_id res chain seq x y z
N THR A 1 13.44 5.05 0.03
CA THR A 1 12.42 6.03 0.45
C THR A 1 12.98 6.87 1.60
N PHE A 2 13.26 8.16 1.33
CA PHE A 2 13.89 9.08 2.28
C PHE A 2 12.90 9.69 3.30
N PHE A 3 11.60 9.50 3.12
CA PHE A 3 10.58 10.11 3.99
C PHE A 3 10.69 9.70 5.45
N TRP A 4 10.93 8.43 5.72
CA TRP A 4 11.00 7.92 7.08
C TRP A 4 12.19 8.48 7.88
N PRO A 5 13.44 8.41 7.37
CA PRO A 5 14.58 9.02 8.05
C PRO A 5 14.40 10.52 8.25
N THR A 6 13.85 11.24 7.27
CA THR A 6 13.61 12.68 7.37
C THR A 6 12.63 13.01 8.49
N MET A 7 11.55 12.24 8.62
CA MET A 7 10.57 12.44 9.70
C MET A 7 11.20 12.23 11.08
N LEU A 8 11.99 11.18 11.24
CA LEU A 8 12.69 10.90 12.50
C LEU A 8 13.69 12.02 12.83
N ALA A 9 14.42 12.55 11.85
CA ALA A 9 15.33 13.69 12.04
C ALA A 9 14.57 14.93 12.51
N VAL A 10 13.45 15.27 11.85
CA VAL A 10 12.60 16.42 12.25
C VAL A 10 12.08 16.26 13.68
N VAL A 11 11.66 15.05 14.08
CA VAL A 11 11.19 14.78 15.45
C VAL A 11 12.33 14.96 16.45
N GLY A 12 13.52 14.41 16.17
CA GLY A 12 14.71 14.57 17.02
C GLY A 12 15.11 16.02 17.21
N ASP A 13 15.11 16.81 16.13
CA ASP A 13 15.47 18.22 16.15
C ASP A 13 14.45 19.12 16.88
N ARG A 14 13.17 18.75 16.84
CA ARG A 14 12.09 19.55 17.42
C ARG A 14 11.78 19.18 18.86
N TYR A 15 12.05 17.96 19.25
CA TYR A 15 11.77 17.46 20.60
C TYR A 15 13.01 16.84 21.25
N PRO A 16 14.11 17.62 21.40
CA PRO A 16 15.38 17.08 21.89
C PRO A 16 15.27 16.54 23.35
N GLN A 17 14.42 17.13 24.18
CA GLN A 17 14.20 16.67 25.57
C GLN A 17 13.53 15.31 25.66
N THR A 18 12.67 14.96 24.70
CA THR A 18 11.96 13.68 24.65
C THR A 18 12.52 12.74 23.58
N GLY A 19 13.61 13.10 22.92
CA GLY A 19 14.16 12.54 21.71
C GLY A 19 14.01 11.02 21.52
N ALA A 20 14.53 10.23 22.46
CA ALA A 20 14.44 8.76 22.38
C ALA A 20 12.99 8.26 22.46
N VAL A 21 12.16 8.84 23.32
CA VAL A 21 10.75 8.46 23.50
C VAL A 21 9.94 8.87 22.25
N ALA A 22 10.11 10.11 21.79
CA ALA A 22 9.41 10.60 20.60
C ALA A 22 9.75 9.77 19.35
N MET A 23 11.04 9.44 19.15
CA MET A 23 11.48 8.59 18.05
C MET A 23 10.94 7.14 18.17
N SER A 24 10.89 6.57 19.37
CA SER A 24 10.34 5.25 19.60
C SER A 24 8.84 5.18 19.31
N ILE A 25 8.07 6.19 19.72
CA ILE A 25 6.63 6.30 19.42
C ILE A 25 6.43 6.42 17.91
N MET A 26 7.16 7.30 17.25
CA MET A 26 7.07 7.44 15.79
C MET A 26 7.46 6.16 15.07
N GLY A 27 8.52 5.46 15.54
CA GLY A 27 8.94 4.16 15.02
C GLY A 27 7.85 3.10 15.16
N GLY A 28 7.28 3.02 16.35
CA GLY A 28 6.18 2.08 16.66
C GLY A 28 4.94 2.32 15.79
N ILE A 29 4.49 3.57 15.69
CA ILE A 29 3.35 3.94 14.83
C ILE A 29 3.61 3.59 13.38
N GLY A 30 4.83 3.83 12.88
CA GLY A 30 5.19 3.50 11.51
C GLY A 30 5.14 1.99 11.23
N MET A 31 5.69 1.17 12.14
CA MET A 31 5.64 -0.28 12.02
C MET A 31 4.20 -0.83 12.12
N LEU A 32 3.40 -0.33 13.05
CA LEU A 32 1.98 -0.68 13.16
C LEU A 32 1.21 -0.31 11.88
N SER A 33 1.45 0.88 11.34
CA SER A 33 0.83 1.33 10.10
C SER A 33 1.18 0.41 8.93
N ALA A 34 2.45 0.05 8.76
CA ALA A 34 2.88 -0.87 7.72
C ALA A 34 2.28 -2.28 7.86
N GLY A 35 2.23 -2.80 9.10
CA GLY A 35 1.71 -4.15 9.38
C GLY A 35 0.19 -4.25 9.32
N LEU A 36 -0.53 -3.28 9.90
CA LEU A 36 -2.00 -3.34 10.00
C LEU A 36 -2.71 -2.78 8.76
N ILE A 37 -2.11 -1.79 8.10
CA ILE A 37 -2.75 -1.10 6.97
C ILE A 37 -2.06 -1.46 5.66
N GLY A 38 -0.73 -1.39 5.60
CA GLY A 38 0.03 -1.55 4.36
C GLY A 38 -0.10 -2.95 3.77
N GLY A 39 0.26 -3.98 4.52
CA GLY A 39 0.19 -5.37 4.07
C GLY A 39 -1.23 -5.82 3.68
N PRO A 40 -2.20 -5.74 4.61
CA PRO A 40 -3.59 -6.09 4.31
C PRO A 40 -4.20 -5.23 3.20
N GLY A 41 -3.86 -3.94 3.14
CA GLY A 41 -4.35 -3.04 2.10
C GLY A 41 -3.86 -3.43 0.71
N LEU A 42 -2.58 -3.77 0.57
CA LEU A 42 -2.01 -4.25 -0.70
C LEU A 42 -2.66 -5.58 -1.15
N GLY A 43 -2.83 -6.54 -0.23
CA GLY A 43 -3.52 -7.80 -0.52
C GLY A 43 -4.94 -7.57 -1.01
N TYR A 44 -5.70 -6.74 -0.30
CA TYR A 44 -7.06 -6.37 -0.69
C TYR A 44 -7.11 -5.70 -2.07
N CYS A 45 -6.24 -4.73 -2.35
CA CYS A 45 -6.18 -4.04 -3.64
C CYS A 45 -5.85 -5.02 -4.78
N LYS A 46 -4.91 -5.93 -4.54
CA LYS A 46 -4.55 -6.97 -5.52
C LYS A 46 -5.74 -7.84 -5.86
N ASP A 47 -6.40 -8.40 -4.86
CA ASP A 47 -7.56 -9.28 -5.04
C ASP A 47 -8.69 -8.54 -5.76
N ARG A 48 -8.99 -7.33 -5.33
CA ARG A 48 -10.02 -6.50 -5.94
C ARG A 48 -9.74 -6.23 -7.41
N PHE A 49 -8.57 -5.70 -7.74
CA PHE A 49 -8.26 -5.31 -9.11
C PHE A 49 -8.09 -6.51 -10.04
N ALA A 50 -7.50 -7.62 -9.57
CA ALA A 50 -7.38 -8.82 -10.37
C ALA A 50 -8.77 -9.43 -10.67
N GLY A 51 -9.64 -9.48 -9.67
CA GLY A 51 -11.02 -9.93 -9.84
C GLY A 51 -11.83 -9.04 -10.78
N GLU A 52 -11.74 -7.71 -10.62
CA GLU A 52 -12.40 -6.75 -11.50
C GLU A 52 -11.92 -6.85 -12.96
N GLU A 53 -10.61 -6.99 -13.19
CA GLU A 53 -10.06 -7.11 -14.53
C GLU A 53 -10.47 -8.41 -15.22
N LEU A 54 -10.46 -9.55 -14.52
CA LEU A 54 -10.95 -10.80 -15.10
C LEU A 54 -12.45 -10.74 -15.36
N LYS A 55 -13.24 -10.19 -14.44
CA LYS A 55 -14.69 -10.04 -14.60
C LYS A 55 -15.06 -9.16 -15.79
N LYS A 56 -14.27 -8.11 -16.08
CA LYS A 56 -14.46 -7.25 -17.26
C LYS A 56 -14.09 -7.97 -18.56
N ALA A 57 -13.04 -8.81 -18.52
CA ALA A 57 -12.57 -9.53 -19.69
C ALA A 57 -13.49 -10.72 -20.05
N ASP A 58 -13.85 -11.53 -19.06
CA ASP A 58 -14.70 -12.71 -19.20
C ASP A 58 -15.37 -13.02 -17.86
N ALA A 59 -16.67 -12.75 -17.76
CA ALA A 59 -17.47 -12.98 -16.55
C ALA A 59 -17.66 -14.47 -16.23
N ALA A 60 -17.71 -15.34 -17.25
CA ALA A 60 -17.87 -16.79 -17.06
C ALA A 60 -16.55 -17.37 -16.49
N LEU A 61 -15.43 -16.98 -17.06
CA LEU A 61 -14.11 -17.38 -16.59
C LEU A 61 -13.84 -16.85 -15.18
N TYR A 62 -14.29 -15.62 -14.88
CA TYR A 62 -14.20 -15.09 -13.52
C TYR A 62 -14.99 -15.94 -12.52
N ALA A 63 -16.20 -16.40 -12.85
CA ALA A 63 -16.98 -17.26 -11.96
C ALA A 63 -16.27 -18.59 -11.64
N GLU A 64 -15.49 -19.12 -12.57
CA GLU A 64 -14.71 -20.33 -12.39
C GLU A 64 -13.46 -20.11 -11.51
N TYR A 65 -12.78 -18.97 -11.68
CA TYR A 65 -11.52 -18.63 -11.00
C TYR A 65 -11.71 -17.74 -9.77
N LYS A 66 -12.93 -17.38 -9.42
CA LYS A 66 -13.24 -16.56 -8.25
C LYS A 66 -12.84 -17.27 -6.96
N ALA A 67 -12.20 -16.54 -6.03
CA ALA A 67 -11.90 -17.04 -4.71
C ALA A 67 -13.19 -17.36 -3.91
N GLU A 68 -13.15 -18.40 -3.09
CA GLU A 68 -14.29 -18.80 -2.26
C GLU A 68 -14.59 -17.79 -1.15
N LYS A 69 -13.53 -17.16 -0.60
CA LYS A 69 -13.64 -16.19 0.48
C LYS A 69 -13.30 -14.80 -0.03
N PRO A 70 -14.08 -13.79 0.34
CA PRO A 70 -13.74 -12.40 0.02
C PRO A 70 -12.56 -11.92 0.84
N SER A 71 -11.75 -11.09 0.23
CA SER A 71 -10.80 -10.22 0.94
C SER A 71 -11.52 -8.98 1.45
N THR A 72 -11.24 -8.57 2.69
CA THR A 72 -11.81 -7.38 3.30
C THR A 72 -10.69 -6.43 3.74
N PHE A 73 -10.91 -5.13 3.59
CA PHE A 73 -10.00 -4.14 4.14
C PHE A 73 -10.38 -3.84 5.60
N LEU A 74 -9.45 -4.06 6.53
CA LEU A 74 -9.64 -3.86 7.98
C LEU A 74 -10.88 -4.60 8.55
N ASN A 75 -11.20 -5.77 8.00
CA ASN A 75 -12.38 -6.56 8.37
C ASN A 75 -13.72 -5.82 8.22
N LEU A 76 -13.78 -4.79 7.37
CA LEU A 76 -15.00 -4.07 7.08
C LEU A 76 -15.80 -4.82 6.01
N ALA A 77 -16.97 -5.33 6.36
CA ALA A 77 -17.85 -6.06 5.44
C ALA A 77 -18.25 -5.23 4.21
N SER A 78 -18.30 -3.90 4.34
CA SER A 78 -18.56 -2.99 3.22
C SER A 78 -17.47 -2.94 2.16
N THR A 79 -16.30 -3.55 2.42
CA THR A 79 -15.15 -3.55 1.52
C THR A 79 -14.88 -4.93 0.91
N GLU A 80 -15.84 -5.85 0.93
CA GLU A 80 -15.66 -7.19 0.36
C GLU A 80 -15.26 -7.14 -1.12
N ALA A 81 -14.16 -7.81 -1.43
CA ALA A 81 -13.69 -8.00 -2.79
C ALA A 81 -13.31 -9.47 -3.01
N PHE A 82 -13.76 -10.05 -4.10
CA PHE A 82 -13.39 -11.40 -4.47
C PHE A 82 -12.26 -11.36 -5.49
N GLY A 83 -11.11 -11.83 -5.06
CA GLY A 83 -9.96 -12.03 -5.92
C GLY A 83 -10.04 -13.31 -6.73
N LEU A 84 -8.91 -13.75 -7.23
CA LEU A 84 -8.76 -15.02 -7.95
C LEU A 84 -8.33 -16.12 -6.97
N ASP A 85 -8.82 -17.34 -7.20
CA ASP A 85 -8.40 -18.52 -6.45
C ASP A 85 -6.88 -18.75 -6.63
N GLY A 86 -6.13 -18.72 -5.52
CA GLY A 86 -4.67 -18.79 -5.53
C GLY A 86 -4.14 -20.12 -6.10
N LYS A 87 -4.86 -21.25 -5.91
CA LYS A 87 -4.44 -22.56 -6.42
C LYS A 87 -4.61 -22.62 -7.93
N LYS A 88 -5.81 -22.28 -8.43
CA LYS A 88 -6.11 -22.25 -9.86
C LYS A 88 -5.23 -21.25 -10.61
N LEU A 89 -4.98 -20.08 -10.00
CA LEU A 89 -4.06 -19.08 -10.55
C LEU A 89 -2.62 -19.61 -10.58
N GLY A 90 -2.16 -20.29 -9.53
CA GLY A 90 -0.85 -20.94 -9.50
C GLY A 90 -0.70 -21.96 -10.62
N GLU A 91 -1.65 -22.87 -10.77
CA GLU A 91 -1.69 -23.87 -11.85
C GLU A 91 -1.64 -23.19 -13.24
N ALA A 92 -2.40 -22.11 -13.43
CA ALA A 92 -2.38 -21.35 -14.68
C ALA A 92 -1.02 -20.66 -14.95
N LYS A 93 -0.33 -20.21 -13.89
CA LYS A 93 1.01 -19.61 -14.00
C LYS A 93 2.09 -20.63 -14.33
N ASP A 94 2.02 -21.80 -13.70
CA ASP A 94 3.03 -22.86 -13.79
C ASP A 94 2.88 -23.73 -15.04
N ALA A 95 1.77 -23.65 -15.74
CA ALA A 95 1.53 -24.38 -16.98
C ALA A 95 2.59 -24.02 -18.04
N LYS A 96 3.31 -25.02 -18.56
CA LYS A 96 4.33 -24.85 -19.62
C LYS A 96 3.70 -24.34 -20.92
N GLU A 97 2.55 -24.90 -21.28
CA GLU A 97 1.72 -24.44 -22.41
C GLU A 97 0.41 -23.93 -21.84
N LYS A 98 0.19 -22.62 -21.91
CA LYS A 98 -1.01 -21.97 -21.39
C LYS A 98 -2.12 -22.01 -22.41
N THR A 99 -3.29 -22.48 -22.00
CA THR A 99 -4.51 -22.34 -22.79
C THR A 99 -4.88 -20.84 -22.91
N ALA A 100 -5.74 -20.51 -23.86
CA ALA A 100 -6.23 -19.13 -24.03
C ALA A 100 -6.90 -18.60 -22.74
N GLN A 101 -7.62 -19.46 -22.02
CA GLN A 101 -8.26 -19.13 -20.75
C GLN A 101 -7.22 -18.87 -19.65
N GLN A 102 -6.23 -19.74 -19.49
CA GLN A 102 -5.15 -19.55 -18.53
C GLN A 102 -4.35 -18.28 -18.83
N GLN A 103 -4.11 -17.99 -20.10
CA GLN A 103 -3.44 -16.75 -20.50
C GLN A 103 -4.27 -15.51 -20.15
N ALA A 104 -5.59 -15.56 -20.30
CA ALA A 104 -6.48 -14.47 -19.90
C ALA A 104 -6.46 -14.24 -18.38
N VAL A 105 -6.47 -15.31 -17.58
CA VAL A 105 -6.38 -15.24 -16.11
C VAL A 105 -5.06 -14.64 -15.66
N VAL A 106 -3.94 -15.10 -16.20
CA VAL A 106 -2.60 -14.57 -15.87
C VAL A 106 -2.48 -13.11 -16.30
N THR A 107 -3.04 -12.73 -17.43
CA THR A 107 -3.04 -11.34 -17.89
C THR A 107 -3.89 -10.45 -16.99
N ALA A 108 -5.04 -10.93 -16.51
CA ALA A 108 -5.87 -10.20 -15.56
C ALA A 108 -5.17 -10.01 -14.20
N ASP A 109 -4.49 -11.03 -13.69
CA ASP A 109 -3.68 -10.93 -12.47
C ASP A 109 -2.55 -9.89 -12.63
N GLN A 110 -1.82 -9.91 -13.75
CA GLN A 110 -0.77 -8.92 -14.03
C GLN A 110 -1.32 -7.49 -14.15
N LYS A 111 -2.50 -7.31 -14.76
CA LYS A 111 -3.17 -6.00 -14.81
C LYS A 111 -3.61 -5.56 -13.42
N GLY A 112 -4.11 -6.47 -12.61
CA GLY A 112 -4.44 -6.23 -11.21
C GLY A 112 -3.23 -5.79 -10.40
N ASP A 113 -2.10 -6.47 -10.54
CA ASP A 113 -0.83 -6.09 -9.91
C ASP A 113 -0.39 -4.67 -10.32
N ARG A 114 -0.46 -4.34 -11.61
CA ARG A 114 -0.15 -2.98 -12.10
C ARG A 114 -1.10 -1.92 -11.55
N ALA A 115 -2.39 -2.23 -11.47
CA ALA A 115 -3.39 -1.32 -10.90
C ALA A 115 -3.13 -1.10 -9.40
N THR A 116 -2.76 -2.15 -8.67
CA THR A 116 -2.35 -2.08 -7.26
C THR A 116 -1.14 -1.19 -7.07
N LEU A 117 -0.07 -1.38 -7.87
CA LEU A 117 1.12 -0.54 -7.82
C LEU A 117 0.81 0.93 -8.15
N LYS A 118 -0.08 1.17 -9.11
CA LYS A 118 -0.54 2.53 -9.44
C LYS A 118 -1.31 3.15 -8.27
N ALA A 119 -2.20 2.41 -7.61
CA ALA A 119 -2.91 2.87 -6.42
C ALA A 119 -1.92 3.16 -5.27
N ASP A 120 -0.96 2.26 -5.04
CA ASP A 120 0.07 2.42 -4.01
C ASP A 120 0.96 3.65 -4.25
N SER A 121 1.18 4.05 -5.50
CA SER A 121 1.95 5.25 -5.84
C SER A 121 1.34 6.56 -5.33
N PHE A 122 0.05 6.58 -4.99
CA PHE A 122 -0.58 7.74 -4.35
C PHE A 122 -0.05 8.00 -2.93
N ILE A 123 0.43 6.96 -2.23
CA ILE A 123 0.99 7.11 -0.87
C ILE A 123 2.23 8.01 -0.89
N PRO A 124 3.31 7.69 -1.65
CA PRO A 124 4.48 8.56 -1.72
C PRO A 124 4.17 9.93 -2.34
N MET A 125 3.19 10.02 -3.26
CA MET A 125 2.76 11.30 -3.82
C MET A 125 2.11 12.19 -2.75
N THR A 126 1.23 11.63 -1.92
CA THR A 126 0.63 12.34 -0.78
C THR A 126 1.69 12.79 0.21
N MET A 127 2.64 11.92 0.53
CA MET A 127 3.77 12.26 1.40
C MET A 127 4.60 13.40 0.82
N ALA A 128 4.90 13.38 -0.47
CA ALA A 128 5.62 14.48 -1.13
C ALA A 128 4.85 15.81 -1.03
N GLY A 129 3.52 15.78 -1.18
CA GLY A 129 2.65 16.93 -0.98
C GLY A 129 2.72 17.47 0.45
N ILE A 130 2.66 16.60 1.46
CA ILE A 130 2.79 16.98 2.87
C ILE A 130 4.16 17.63 3.15
N TYR A 131 5.25 17.05 2.64
CA TYR A 131 6.57 17.64 2.81
C TYR A 131 6.72 19.00 2.11
N LEU A 132 6.10 19.16 0.94
CA LEU A 132 6.07 20.45 0.26
C LEU A 132 5.35 21.50 1.11
N LEU A 133 4.20 21.16 1.68
CA LEU A 133 3.46 22.04 2.59
C LEU A 133 4.29 22.39 3.84
N LEU A 134 4.97 21.43 4.45
CA LEU A 134 5.88 21.66 5.57
C LEU A 134 7.04 22.59 5.17
N MET A 135 7.60 22.41 3.99
CA MET A 135 8.67 23.28 3.48
C MET A 135 8.18 24.73 3.32
N ILE A 136 6.99 24.91 2.73
CA ILE A 136 6.38 26.25 2.58
C ILE A 136 6.10 26.87 3.94
N TYR A 137 5.56 26.11 4.88
CA TYR A 137 5.28 26.54 6.24
C TYR A 137 6.56 27.02 6.95
N PHE A 138 7.61 26.21 6.94
CA PHE A 138 8.88 26.59 7.57
C PHE A 138 9.54 27.80 6.89
N LYS A 139 9.43 27.92 5.57
CA LYS A 139 9.91 29.10 4.85
C LYS A 139 9.15 30.35 5.28
N GLY A 140 7.83 30.27 5.51
CA GLY A 140 7.00 31.39 5.96
C GLY A 140 7.31 31.87 7.38
N ILE A 141 7.74 30.99 8.28
CA ILE A 141 8.11 31.35 9.67
C ILE A 141 9.58 31.70 9.85
N GLY A 142 10.31 31.95 8.76
CA GLY A 142 11.71 32.37 8.80
C GLY A 142 12.75 31.25 8.77
N GLY A 143 12.35 30.07 8.25
CA GLY A 143 13.20 28.92 8.03
C GLY A 143 13.07 27.85 9.12
N TYR A 144 13.59 26.66 8.80
CA TYR A 144 13.67 25.55 9.74
C TYR A 144 14.75 25.83 10.79
N LYS A 145 14.38 25.77 12.06
CA LYS A 145 15.32 25.94 13.18
C LYS A 145 15.21 24.74 14.11
N THR A 146 16.33 24.17 14.46
CA THR A 146 16.43 23.15 15.52
C THR A 146 16.20 23.78 16.89
N VAL A 147 15.54 23.07 17.78
CA VAL A 147 15.40 23.48 19.17
C VAL A 147 16.69 23.10 19.91
N LYS A 148 17.42 24.06 20.44
CA LYS A 148 18.57 23.81 21.30
C LYS A 148 18.10 23.60 22.74
N ILE A 149 18.71 22.64 23.42
CA ILE A 149 18.55 22.49 24.85
C ILE A 149 19.56 23.50 25.46
N ASP A 150 19.04 24.55 26.06
CA ASP A 150 19.91 25.41 26.92
C ASP A 150 20.25 24.58 28.16
N GLU A 151 21.54 24.32 28.38
CA GLU A 151 22.09 23.65 29.56
C GLU A 151 21.95 24.54 30.82
#